data_f7bad341ba611270b1426bafae78905e
#
_entry.id   f7bad341ba611270b1426bafae78905e
#
_cell.length_a   1.000
_cell.length_b   1.000
_cell.length_c   1.000
_cell.angle_alpha   90.00
_cell.angle_beta   90.00
_cell.angle_gamma   90.00
#
_symmetry.space_group_name_H-M   'P 1'
#
loop_
_entity.id
_entity.type
_entity.pdbx_description
1 polymer ?
#
loop_
_entity_poly.entity_id
_entity_poly.type
_entity_poly.pdbx_seq_one_letter_code
_entity_poly.pdbx_strand_id
1 'polypeptide(L)'
;VSLDDNIEKGETLVGLSVIDNPVVYIIFRDKLKKDTKEALSSLRDLNVNKIIMLTGDNEKTASRIAKEAGIDKYYSSLSPQDKLNIITSASDDDRPIAMVGDGINDTPCLANADIGIAMQSGNDGAISEVSDIIILNDSIDSIVLAKKISINTLKIGRQAVLIGITTCIILMIVATFGVLPAIIGAICQEGIDLISILWALRAHKQVK
;
A
#
# COMPACT_ATOMS: atom_id res chain seq x y z
N VAL A 1 14.78 44.91 -2.09
CA VAL A 1 13.49 44.19 -2.21
C VAL A 1 13.67 42.91 -1.40
N SER A 2 12.99 42.79 -0.26
CA SER A 2 13.05 41.57 0.52
C SER A 2 12.32 40.48 -0.27
N LEU A 3 13.05 39.42 -0.65
CA LEU A 3 12.54 38.29 -1.42
C LEU A 3 11.51 37.46 -0.61
N ASP A 4 11.52 37.60 0.71
CA ASP A 4 10.64 36.86 1.63
C ASP A 4 9.13 37.15 1.47
N ASP A 5 8.77 38.31 0.94
CA ASP A 5 7.39 38.77 0.80
C ASP A 5 6.65 38.13 -0.42
N ASN A 6 7.41 37.58 -1.38
CA ASN A 6 6.88 37.07 -2.64
C ASN A 6 6.89 35.52 -2.73
N ILE A 7 7.47 34.84 -1.72
CA ILE A 7 7.52 33.37 -1.70
C ILE A 7 6.29 32.86 -0.95
N GLU A 8 5.44 32.13 -1.65
CA GLU A 8 4.31 31.45 -1.00
C GLU A 8 4.83 30.40 -0.01
N LYS A 9 4.10 30.19 1.07
CA LYS A 9 4.48 29.24 2.12
C LYS A 9 4.64 27.83 1.53
N GLY A 10 5.85 27.26 1.62
CA GLY A 10 6.17 25.90 1.18
C GLY A 10 6.80 25.83 -0.22
N GLU A 11 7.38 26.90 -0.72
CA GLU A 11 8.19 26.91 -1.93
C GLU A 11 9.69 26.87 -1.59
N THR A 12 10.48 26.27 -2.47
CA THR A 12 11.95 26.23 -2.37
C THR A 12 12.54 27.20 -3.35
N LEU A 13 13.38 28.11 -2.87
CA LEU A 13 14.06 29.10 -3.67
C LEU A 13 15.50 28.68 -3.94
N VAL A 14 15.89 28.65 -5.19
CA VAL A 14 17.29 28.45 -5.61
C VAL A 14 17.77 29.69 -6.34
N GLY A 15 18.84 30.29 -5.82
CA GLY A 15 19.52 31.45 -6.46
C GLY A 15 20.65 30.96 -7.35
N LEU A 16 20.64 31.37 -8.63
CA LEU A 16 21.72 31.14 -9.57
C LEU A 16 22.43 32.48 -9.80
N SER A 17 23.72 32.58 -9.45
CA SER A 17 24.56 33.73 -9.69
C SER A 17 25.72 33.40 -10.64
N VAL A 18 25.88 34.20 -11.67
CA VAL A 18 27.04 34.15 -12.58
C VAL A 18 27.78 35.48 -12.44
N ILE A 19 29.12 35.45 -12.43
CA ILE A 19 29.98 36.62 -12.27
C ILE A 19 29.52 37.73 -13.23
N ASP A 20 29.34 38.95 -12.70
CA ASP A 20 28.88 40.14 -13.40
C ASP A 20 27.46 40.16 -13.98
N ASN A 21 26.61 39.19 -13.57
CA ASN A 21 25.21 39.13 -13.98
C ASN A 21 24.26 39.20 -12.79
N PRO A 22 23.03 39.68 -12.99
CA PRO A 22 22.02 39.69 -11.92
C PRO A 22 21.70 38.26 -11.45
N VAL A 23 21.43 38.10 -10.17
CA VAL A 23 20.99 36.80 -9.59
C VAL A 23 19.64 36.45 -10.15
N VAL A 24 19.54 35.25 -10.71
CA VAL A 24 18.27 34.66 -11.16
C VAL A 24 17.76 33.72 -10.04
N TYR A 25 16.53 33.90 -9.63
CA TYR A 25 15.88 33.07 -8.65
C TYR A 25 14.92 32.09 -9.33
N ILE A 26 15.06 30.84 -8.99
CA ILE A 26 14.18 29.74 -9.45
C ILE A 26 13.35 29.27 -8.26
N ILE A 27 12.04 29.36 -8.40
CA ILE A 27 11.10 28.92 -7.36
C ILE A 27 10.61 27.52 -7.73
N PHE A 28 10.85 26.55 -6.84
CA PHE A 28 10.32 25.20 -6.96
C PHE A 28 9.15 25.05 -6.00
N ARG A 29 8.08 24.46 -6.50
CA ARG A 29 6.88 24.16 -5.71
C ARG A 29 6.50 22.71 -5.91
N ASP A 30 6.49 21.95 -4.82
CA ASP A 30 5.95 20.60 -4.83
C ASP A 30 4.44 20.63 -5.06
N LYS A 31 4.01 19.84 -6.02
CA LYS A 31 2.61 19.75 -6.43
C LYS A 31 2.08 18.36 -6.16
N LEU A 32 0.92 18.31 -5.52
CA LEU A 32 0.20 17.05 -5.35
C LEU A 32 -0.14 16.48 -6.74
N LYS A 33 0.07 15.17 -6.94
CA LYS A 33 -0.40 14.48 -8.14
C LYS A 33 -1.92 14.55 -8.21
N LYS A 34 -2.49 14.74 -9.41
CA LYS A 34 -3.91 15.06 -9.58
C LYS A 34 -4.85 14.05 -8.91
N ASP A 35 -4.50 12.76 -8.97
CA ASP A 35 -5.35 11.67 -8.53
C ASP A 35 -5.15 11.27 -7.06
N THR A 36 -4.18 11.91 -6.36
CA THR A 36 -3.82 11.55 -4.97
C THR A 36 -5.00 11.64 -4.02
N LYS A 37 -5.77 12.73 -4.08
CA LYS A 37 -6.90 12.94 -3.17
C LYS A 37 -8.01 11.89 -3.35
N GLU A 38 -8.30 11.55 -4.59
CA GLU A 38 -9.30 10.52 -4.93
C GLU A 38 -8.83 9.14 -4.53
N ALA A 39 -7.54 8.83 -4.74
CA ALA A 39 -6.94 7.57 -4.32
C ALA A 39 -6.96 7.41 -2.79
N LEU A 40 -6.60 8.45 -2.03
CA LEU A 40 -6.67 8.41 -0.57
C LEU A 40 -8.10 8.26 -0.04
N SER A 41 -9.09 8.91 -0.69
CA SER A 41 -10.50 8.69 -0.39
C SER A 41 -10.90 7.24 -0.64
N SER A 42 -10.51 6.68 -1.79
CA SER A 42 -10.79 5.28 -2.13
C SER A 42 -10.17 4.29 -1.15
N LEU A 43 -8.97 4.58 -0.61
CA LEU A 43 -8.36 3.75 0.44
C LEU A 43 -9.20 3.76 1.73
N ARG A 44 -9.77 4.91 2.12
CA ARG A 44 -10.68 4.99 3.25
C ARG A 44 -11.94 4.15 3.04
N ASP A 45 -12.53 4.18 1.85
CA ASP A 45 -13.67 3.34 1.48
C ASP A 45 -13.33 1.84 1.56
N LEU A 46 -12.05 1.49 1.43
CA LEU A 46 -11.51 0.14 1.60
C LEU A 46 -11.04 -0.18 3.04
N ASN A 47 -11.57 0.55 4.03
CA ASN A 47 -11.29 0.40 5.45
C ASN A 47 -9.82 0.67 5.84
N VAL A 48 -9.16 1.64 5.20
CA VAL A 48 -7.92 2.22 5.71
C VAL A 48 -8.32 3.34 6.68
N ASN A 49 -8.22 3.06 7.98
CA ASN A 49 -8.75 3.94 9.01
C ASN A 49 -7.91 5.21 9.21
N LYS A 50 -6.61 5.16 8.93
CA LYS A 50 -5.68 6.24 9.23
C LYS A 50 -4.61 6.34 8.15
N ILE A 51 -4.39 7.54 7.64
CA ILE A 51 -3.36 7.83 6.64
C ILE A 51 -2.41 8.85 7.26
N ILE A 52 -1.13 8.49 7.31
CA ILE A 52 -0.08 9.30 7.93
C ILE A 52 0.98 9.62 6.88
N MET A 53 1.44 10.85 6.83
CA MET A 53 2.56 11.27 6.00
C MET A 53 3.83 11.42 6.85
N LEU A 54 4.92 10.77 6.44
CA LEU A 54 6.25 10.91 7.02
C LEU A 54 7.16 11.58 6.00
N THR A 55 7.61 12.79 6.26
CA THR A 55 8.43 13.55 5.31
C THR A 55 9.65 14.20 5.96
N GLY A 56 10.74 14.32 5.18
CA GLY A 56 11.90 15.14 5.52
C GLY A 56 11.69 16.63 5.28
N ASP A 57 10.61 17.02 4.61
CA ASP A 57 10.29 18.42 4.31
C ASP A 57 10.01 19.22 5.58
N ASN A 58 10.12 20.53 5.45
CA ASN A 58 9.79 21.45 6.54
C ASN A 58 8.28 21.43 6.86
N GLU A 59 7.95 21.88 8.07
CA GLU A 59 6.59 21.93 8.62
C GLU A 59 5.60 22.65 7.70
N LYS A 60 6.02 23.77 7.07
CA LYS A 60 5.14 24.57 6.21
C LYS A 60 4.70 23.78 4.96
N THR A 61 5.66 23.10 4.31
CA THR A 61 5.40 22.27 3.12
C THR A 61 4.55 21.08 3.50
N ALA A 62 4.92 20.35 4.56
CA ALA A 62 4.22 19.17 5.04
C ALA A 62 2.77 19.49 5.41
N SER A 63 2.52 20.56 6.16
CA SER A 63 1.18 20.99 6.56
C SER A 63 0.29 21.31 5.35
N ARG A 64 0.84 22.04 4.36
CA ARG A 64 0.11 22.36 3.13
C ARG A 64 -0.29 21.11 2.34
N ILE A 65 0.68 20.21 2.11
CA ILE A 65 0.44 18.97 1.36
C ILE A 65 -0.56 18.07 2.09
N ALA A 66 -0.40 17.89 3.41
CA ALA A 66 -1.29 17.08 4.21
C ALA A 66 -2.74 17.60 4.17
N LYS A 67 -2.93 18.91 4.26
CA LYS A 67 -4.25 19.55 4.16
C LYS A 67 -4.85 19.39 2.77
N GLU A 68 -4.05 19.60 1.72
CA GLU A 68 -4.49 19.48 0.33
C GLU A 68 -4.87 18.03 -0.01
N ALA A 69 -4.09 17.04 0.44
CA ALA A 69 -4.33 15.63 0.22
C ALA A 69 -5.43 15.05 1.14
N GLY A 70 -5.79 15.73 2.22
CA GLY A 70 -6.72 15.21 3.22
C GLY A 70 -6.12 14.12 4.08
N ILE A 71 -4.85 14.25 4.47
CA ILE A 71 -4.11 13.31 5.33
C ILE A 71 -4.48 13.55 6.79
N ASP A 72 -4.64 12.47 7.58
CA ASP A 72 -5.12 12.55 8.96
C ASP A 72 -4.06 13.09 9.92
N LYS A 73 -2.81 12.70 9.70
CA LYS A 73 -1.66 13.10 10.51
C LYS A 73 -0.40 13.18 9.66
N TYR A 74 0.46 14.11 9.96
CA TYR A 74 1.77 14.19 9.32
C TYR A 74 2.87 14.44 10.33
N TYR A 75 4.09 14.08 9.95
CA TYR A 75 5.31 14.38 10.65
C TYR A 75 6.30 14.96 9.65
N SER A 76 6.88 16.11 9.99
CA SER A 76 7.78 16.88 9.15
C SER A 76 9.21 16.86 9.66
N SER A 77 10.17 17.26 8.83
CA SER A 77 11.59 17.38 9.16
C SER A 77 12.20 16.08 9.74
N LEU A 78 11.72 14.94 9.29
CA LEU A 78 12.17 13.64 9.77
C LEU A 78 13.46 13.20 9.08
N SER A 79 14.41 12.71 9.86
CA SER A 79 15.50 11.88 9.34
C SER A 79 15.00 10.47 8.98
N PRO A 80 15.76 9.69 8.18
CA PRO A 80 15.42 8.30 7.93
C PRO A 80 15.26 7.46 9.21
N GLN A 81 16.07 7.74 10.23
CA GLN A 81 15.99 7.06 11.52
C GLN A 81 14.72 7.43 12.29
N ASP A 82 14.27 8.69 12.22
CA ASP A 82 13.02 9.13 12.86
C ASP A 82 11.81 8.44 12.24
N LYS A 83 11.78 8.30 10.90
CA LYS A 83 10.73 7.55 10.20
C LYS A 83 10.68 6.09 10.68
N LEU A 84 11.84 5.43 10.76
CA LEU A 84 11.93 4.07 11.25
C LEU A 84 11.42 3.94 12.69
N ASN A 85 11.82 4.86 13.57
CA ASN A 85 11.38 4.86 14.96
C ASN A 85 9.86 5.00 15.09
N ILE A 86 9.22 5.83 14.24
CA ILE A 86 7.75 5.99 14.23
C ILE A 86 7.07 4.66 13.86
N ILE A 87 7.58 3.95 12.86
CA ILE A 87 7.00 2.67 12.42
C ILE A 87 7.19 1.58 13.48
N THR A 88 8.40 1.46 14.03
CA THR A 88 8.73 0.41 15.01
C THR A 88 8.08 0.63 16.36
N SER A 89 7.86 1.89 16.76
CA SER A 89 7.21 2.25 18.04
C SER A 89 5.68 2.36 17.96
N ALA A 90 5.09 2.06 16.81
CA ALA A 90 3.65 2.10 16.66
C ALA A 90 2.96 1.09 17.56
N SER A 91 1.85 1.49 18.17
CA SER A 91 1.06 0.65 19.05
C SER A 91 0.35 -0.48 18.29
N ASP A 92 -0.01 -1.55 19.00
CA ASP A 92 -0.77 -2.67 18.43
C ASP A 92 -2.13 -2.22 17.88
N ASP A 93 -2.72 -1.16 18.42
CA ASP A 93 -3.98 -0.57 17.93
C ASP A 93 -3.84 0.10 16.56
N ASP A 94 -2.63 0.54 16.21
CA ASP A 94 -2.34 1.15 14.89
C ASP A 94 -1.91 0.11 13.84
N ARG A 95 -1.77 -1.16 14.23
CA ARG A 95 -1.37 -2.25 13.33
C ARG A 95 -2.56 -2.99 12.70
N PRO A 96 -2.45 -3.55 11.50
CA PRO A 96 -1.23 -3.62 10.66
C PRO A 96 -0.95 -2.30 9.93
N ILE A 97 0.35 -1.99 9.79
CA ILE A 97 0.85 -0.79 9.12
C ILE A 97 1.36 -1.15 7.72
N ALA A 98 0.87 -0.46 6.71
CA ALA A 98 1.45 -0.48 5.37
C ALA A 98 2.33 0.77 5.18
N MET A 99 3.61 0.56 4.89
CA MET A 99 4.54 1.64 4.51
C MET A 99 4.64 1.73 3.00
N VAL A 100 4.47 2.94 2.48
CA VAL A 100 4.68 3.24 1.06
C VAL A 100 5.92 4.12 0.95
N GLY A 101 6.89 3.71 0.15
CA GLY A 101 8.13 4.45 -0.09
C GLY A 101 8.57 4.35 -1.54
N ASP A 102 9.31 5.34 -2.02
CA ASP A 102 9.78 5.45 -3.40
C ASP A 102 11.31 5.38 -3.55
N GLY A 103 12.05 5.32 -2.46
CA GLY A 103 13.48 5.45 -2.46
C GLY A 103 14.25 4.48 -1.58
N ILE A 104 15.56 4.37 -1.86
CA ILE A 104 16.52 3.57 -1.10
C ILE A 104 16.54 4.01 0.39
N ASN A 105 16.31 5.29 0.65
CA ASN A 105 16.28 5.85 2.00
C ASN A 105 15.11 5.32 2.85
N ASP A 106 14.05 4.84 2.25
CA ASP A 106 12.87 4.27 2.93
C ASP A 106 12.96 2.74 3.11
N THR A 107 14.02 2.10 2.58
CA THR A 107 14.25 0.64 2.68
C THR A 107 14.14 0.11 4.12
N PRO A 108 14.76 0.73 5.16
CA PRO A 108 14.59 0.25 6.54
C PRO A 108 13.13 0.36 7.03
N CYS A 109 12.39 1.37 6.57
CA CYS A 109 10.98 1.57 6.92
C CYS A 109 10.09 0.52 6.27
N LEU A 110 10.33 0.22 4.99
CA LEU A 110 9.61 -0.81 4.23
C LEU A 110 9.81 -2.20 4.86
N ALA A 111 11.04 -2.53 5.24
CA ALA A 111 11.38 -3.82 5.86
C ALA A 111 10.80 -4.02 7.27
N ASN A 112 10.50 -2.95 8.00
CA ASN A 112 9.99 -3.00 9.37
C ASN A 112 8.49 -2.71 9.50
N ALA A 113 7.82 -2.38 8.41
CA ALA A 113 6.37 -2.31 8.36
C ALA A 113 5.75 -3.71 8.29
N ASP A 114 4.47 -3.85 8.62
CA ASP A 114 3.75 -5.12 8.46
C ASP A 114 3.52 -5.43 6.96
N ILE A 115 3.49 -4.39 6.11
CA ILE A 115 3.42 -4.49 4.65
C ILE A 115 4.29 -3.37 4.06
N GLY A 116 5.37 -3.74 3.39
CA GLY A 116 6.23 -2.81 2.64
C GLY A 116 5.77 -2.69 1.18
N ILE A 117 5.42 -1.47 0.74
CA ILE A 117 4.99 -1.18 -0.63
C ILE A 117 6.00 -0.24 -1.27
N ALA A 118 6.76 -0.72 -2.24
CA ALA A 118 7.68 0.09 -3.02
C ALA A 118 7.00 0.67 -4.26
N MET A 119 7.12 1.98 -4.45
CA MET A 119 6.75 2.66 -5.68
C MET A 119 8.00 2.84 -6.53
N GLN A 120 8.13 2.05 -7.58
CA GLN A 120 9.35 2.00 -8.39
C GLN A 120 9.16 2.75 -9.70
N SER A 121 9.90 3.84 -9.86
CA SER A 121 10.05 4.55 -11.14
C SER A 121 11.27 4.11 -11.96
N GLY A 122 12.00 3.05 -11.52
CA GLY A 122 13.23 2.55 -12.14
C GLY A 122 13.61 1.13 -11.70
N ASN A 123 14.77 0.63 -12.17
CA ASN A 123 15.22 -0.76 -12.01
C ASN A 123 16.07 -0.99 -10.74
N ASP A 124 15.71 -0.43 -9.60
CA ASP A 124 16.48 -0.56 -8.36
C ASP A 124 16.18 -1.89 -7.65
N GLY A 125 17.03 -2.89 -7.88
CA GLY A 125 16.92 -4.24 -7.33
C GLY A 125 16.89 -4.29 -5.80
N ALA A 126 17.58 -3.38 -5.11
CA ALA A 126 17.67 -3.37 -3.65
C ALA A 126 16.32 -3.13 -2.95
N ILE A 127 15.44 -2.32 -3.52
CA ILE A 127 14.11 -2.04 -2.97
C ILE A 127 13.18 -3.25 -3.15
N SER A 128 13.40 -4.00 -4.26
CA SER A 128 12.60 -5.18 -4.59
C SER A 128 12.80 -6.34 -3.60
N GLU A 129 13.96 -6.41 -2.94
CA GLU A 129 14.28 -7.51 -2.00
C GLU A 129 13.63 -7.35 -0.63
N VAL A 130 13.23 -6.13 -0.26
CA VAL A 130 12.70 -5.84 1.09
C VAL A 130 11.22 -5.45 1.10
N SER A 131 10.61 -5.35 -0.08
CA SER A 131 9.20 -4.94 -0.23
C SER A 131 8.30 -6.14 -0.50
N ASP A 132 7.14 -6.17 0.15
CA ASP A 132 6.12 -7.20 -0.10
C ASP A 132 5.35 -6.95 -1.40
N ILE A 133 5.22 -5.67 -1.77
CA ILE A 133 4.50 -5.24 -2.98
C ILE A 133 5.36 -4.22 -3.73
N ILE A 134 5.49 -4.42 -5.04
CA ILE A 134 6.19 -3.49 -5.93
C ILE A 134 5.17 -2.92 -6.92
N ILE A 135 5.07 -1.60 -6.95
CA ILE A 135 4.24 -0.85 -7.88
C ILE A 135 5.14 -0.28 -8.97
N LEU A 136 4.98 -0.79 -10.20
CA LEU A 136 5.83 -0.46 -11.33
C LEU A 136 5.51 0.88 -12.02
N ASN A 137 4.44 1.52 -11.58
CA ASN A 137 4.05 2.85 -12.06
C ASN A 137 4.05 3.83 -10.88
N ASP A 138 4.28 5.09 -11.18
CA ASP A 138 4.31 6.15 -10.17
C ASP A 138 2.88 6.70 -9.90
N SER A 139 1.94 5.79 -9.57
CA SER A 139 0.54 6.13 -9.31
C SER A 139 0.04 5.53 -7.99
N ILE A 140 -0.54 6.39 -7.14
CA ILE A 140 -1.17 5.99 -5.88
C ILE A 140 -2.41 5.12 -6.13
N ASP A 141 -3.08 5.27 -7.28
CA ASP A 141 -4.22 4.42 -7.66
C ASP A 141 -3.86 2.94 -7.74
N SER A 142 -2.60 2.62 -8.01
CA SER A 142 -2.13 1.24 -8.01
C SER A 142 -2.10 0.63 -6.61
N ILE A 143 -1.95 1.43 -5.56
CA ILE A 143 -2.09 0.98 -4.16
C ILE A 143 -3.57 0.63 -3.89
N VAL A 144 -4.50 1.47 -4.37
CA VAL A 144 -5.95 1.19 -4.28
C VAL A 144 -6.29 -0.11 -4.99
N LEU A 145 -5.74 -0.32 -6.19
CA LEU A 145 -5.92 -1.53 -6.96
C LEU A 145 -5.36 -2.76 -6.22
N ALA A 146 -4.15 -2.69 -5.69
CA ALA A 146 -3.54 -3.76 -4.91
C ALA A 146 -4.42 -4.14 -3.70
N LYS A 147 -4.95 -3.15 -2.98
CA LYS A 147 -5.88 -3.37 -1.86
C LYS A 147 -7.18 -4.05 -2.30
N LYS A 148 -7.77 -3.62 -3.42
CA LYS A 148 -8.98 -4.25 -3.98
C LYS A 148 -8.73 -5.71 -4.38
N ILE A 149 -7.59 -5.98 -5.03
CA ILE A 149 -7.16 -7.33 -5.41
C ILE A 149 -7.04 -8.20 -4.17
N SER A 150 -6.35 -7.73 -3.14
CA SER A 150 -6.15 -8.44 -1.88
C SER A 150 -7.48 -8.82 -1.22
N ILE A 151 -8.40 -7.86 -1.06
CA ILE A 151 -9.72 -8.09 -0.46
C ILE A 151 -10.50 -9.13 -1.25
N ASN A 152 -10.52 -9.02 -2.59
CA ASN A 152 -11.24 -9.94 -3.44
C ASN A 152 -10.66 -11.35 -3.41
N THR A 153 -9.34 -11.47 -3.47
CA THR A 153 -8.64 -12.76 -3.40
C THR A 153 -8.90 -13.48 -2.08
N LEU A 154 -8.81 -12.76 -0.96
CA LEU A 154 -9.12 -13.31 0.35
C LEU A 154 -10.58 -13.75 0.47
N LYS A 155 -11.52 -12.97 -0.08
CA LYS A 155 -12.95 -13.33 -0.10
C LYS A 155 -13.19 -14.64 -0.86
N ILE A 156 -12.63 -14.76 -2.07
CA ILE A 156 -12.77 -15.95 -2.91
C ILE A 156 -12.07 -17.15 -2.27
N GLY A 157 -10.86 -16.97 -1.71
CA GLY A 157 -10.13 -18.00 -1.00
C GLY A 157 -10.93 -18.55 0.20
N ARG A 158 -11.49 -17.66 1.02
CA ARG A 158 -12.37 -18.08 2.14
C ARG A 158 -13.59 -18.86 1.66
N GLN A 159 -14.20 -18.45 0.55
CA GLN A 159 -15.34 -19.19 -0.03
C GLN A 159 -14.91 -20.59 -0.50
N ALA A 160 -13.77 -20.70 -1.19
CA ALA A 160 -13.27 -22.00 -1.65
C ALA A 160 -13.01 -22.96 -0.48
N VAL A 161 -12.36 -22.48 0.59
CA VAL A 161 -12.10 -23.25 1.81
C VAL A 161 -13.41 -23.67 2.48
N LEU A 162 -14.38 -22.78 2.61
CA LEU A 162 -15.68 -23.09 3.22
C LEU A 162 -16.45 -24.14 2.41
N ILE A 163 -16.45 -24.05 1.08
CA ILE A 163 -17.07 -25.06 0.20
C ILE A 163 -16.41 -26.42 0.43
N GLY A 164 -15.07 -26.48 0.42
CA GLY A 164 -14.33 -27.73 0.64
C GLY A 164 -14.65 -28.36 2.00
N ILE A 165 -14.50 -27.60 3.10
CA ILE A 165 -14.73 -28.06 4.45
C ILE A 165 -16.19 -28.55 4.64
N THR A 166 -17.17 -27.76 4.20
CA THR A 166 -18.57 -28.06 4.36
C THR A 166 -18.93 -29.37 3.63
N THR A 167 -18.44 -29.51 2.40
CA THR A 167 -18.70 -30.72 1.59
C THR A 167 -18.02 -31.96 2.19
N CYS A 168 -16.78 -31.83 2.71
CA CYS A 168 -16.09 -32.92 3.42
C CYS A 168 -16.84 -33.35 4.68
N ILE A 169 -17.37 -32.40 5.48
CA ILE A 169 -18.14 -32.73 6.69
C ILE A 169 -19.42 -33.51 6.30
N ILE A 170 -20.12 -33.05 5.27
CA ILE A 170 -21.33 -33.78 4.78
C ILE A 170 -20.97 -35.19 4.33
N LEU A 171 -19.90 -35.34 3.57
CA LEU A 171 -19.44 -36.66 3.10
C LEU A 171 -19.07 -37.58 4.27
N MET A 172 -18.40 -37.03 5.29
CA MET A 172 -18.03 -37.78 6.50
C MET A 172 -19.25 -38.24 7.27
N ILE A 173 -20.30 -37.40 7.42
CA ILE A 173 -21.56 -37.78 8.04
C ILE A 173 -22.24 -38.95 7.26
N VAL A 174 -22.28 -38.83 5.94
CA VAL A 174 -22.86 -39.90 5.10
C VAL A 174 -22.07 -41.22 5.25
N ALA A 175 -20.75 -41.14 5.33
CA ALA A 175 -19.87 -42.28 5.49
C ALA A 175 -20.10 -43.02 6.84
N THR A 176 -20.45 -42.31 7.93
CA THR A 176 -20.74 -42.89 9.25
C THR A 176 -21.97 -43.84 9.22
N PHE A 177 -22.88 -43.66 8.29
CA PHE A 177 -24.03 -44.55 8.11
C PHE A 177 -23.70 -45.84 7.31
N GLY A 178 -22.42 -46.05 6.94
CA GLY A 178 -21.99 -47.24 6.21
C GLY A 178 -22.43 -47.31 4.74
N VAL A 179 -23.00 -46.23 4.21
CA VAL A 179 -23.53 -46.18 2.84
C VAL A 179 -22.42 -45.89 1.81
N LEU A 180 -21.26 -45.39 2.24
CA LEU A 180 -20.19 -44.94 1.35
C LEU A 180 -19.00 -45.91 1.37
N PRO A 181 -18.76 -46.72 0.31
CA PRO A 181 -17.53 -47.49 0.17
C PRO A 181 -16.30 -46.59 0.12
N ALA A 182 -15.18 -47.03 0.69
CA ALA A 182 -13.95 -46.24 0.78
C ALA A 182 -13.44 -45.69 -0.59
N ILE A 183 -13.56 -46.51 -1.65
CA ILE A 183 -13.17 -46.12 -3.01
C ILE A 183 -14.01 -44.94 -3.52
N ILE A 184 -15.31 -44.98 -3.29
CA ILE A 184 -16.23 -43.90 -3.70
C ILE A 184 -15.94 -42.66 -2.90
N GLY A 185 -15.65 -42.79 -1.58
CA GLY A 185 -15.24 -41.66 -0.73
C GLY A 185 -13.97 -40.95 -1.26
N ALA A 186 -12.96 -41.73 -1.67
CA ALA A 186 -11.74 -41.18 -2.24
C ALA A 186 -12.00 -40.42 -3.56
N ILE A 187 -12.81 -40.96 -4.45
CA ILE A 187 -13.17 -40.30 -5.71
C ILE A 187 -13.93 -38.99 -5.45
N CYS A 188 -14.86 -39.00 -4.48
CA CYS A 188 -15.58 -37.81 -4.09
C CYS A 188 -14.64 -36.72 -3.53
N GLN A 189 -13.63 -37.09 -2.73
CA GLN A 189 -12.65 -36.18 -2.18
C GLN A 189 -11.87 -35.47 -3.31
N GLU A 190 -11.36 -36.21 -4.29
CA GLU A 190 -10.67 -35.61 -5.46
C GLU A 190 -11.59 -34.64 -6.22
N GLY A 191 -12.90 -35.02 -6.34
CA GLY A 191 -13.88 -34.10 -6.94
C GLY A 191 -14.09 -32.81 -6.17
N ILE A 192 -14.11 -32.87 -4.83
CA ILE A 192 -14.23 -31.69 -3.96
C ILE A 192 -13.01 -30.76 -4.12
N ASP A 193 -11.81 -31.34 -4.14
CA ASP A 193 -10.57 -30.59 -4.29
C ASP A 193 -10.53 -29.86 -5.65
N LEU A 194 -10.93 -30.57 -6.73
CA LEU A 194 -11.04 -29.98 -8.06
C LEU A 194 -12.03 -28.81 -8.09
N ILE A 195 -13.20 -28.94 -7.49
CA ILE A 195 -14.22 -27.89 -7.42
C ILE A 195 -13.67 -26.69 -6.64
N SER A 196 -13.00 -26.92 -5.51
CA SER A 196 -12.43 -25.87 -4.68
C SER A 196 -11.35 -25.08 -5.43
N ILE A 197 -10.48 -25.75 -6.18
CA ILE A 197 -9.45 -25.14 -7.02
C ILE A 197 -10.09 -24.32 -8.15
N LEU A 198 -11.06 -24.87 -8.87
CA LEU A 198 -11.77 -24.17 -9.94
C LEU A 198 -12.51 -22.93 -9.42
N TRP A 199 -13.06 -23.01 -8.20
CA TRP A 199 -13.67 -21.85 -7.55
C TRP A 199 -12.64 -20.78 -7.24
N ALA A 200 -11.47 -21.15 -6.69
CA ALA A 200 -10.39 -20.23 -6.36
C ALA A 200 -9.83 -19.50 -7.61
N LEU A 201 -9.79 -20.16 -8.77
CA LEU A 201 -9.36 -19.54 -10.04
C LEU A 201 -10.22 -18.36 -10.47
N ARG A 202 -11.43 -18.19 -9.94
CA ARG A 202 -12.28 -17.01 -10.20
C ARG A 202 -11.63 -15.72 -9.70
N ALA A 203 -10.71 -15.79 -8.73
CA ALA A 203 -9.97 -14.61 -8.25
C ALA A 203 -9.20 -13.92 -9.38
N HIS A 204 -8.69 -14.69 -10.35
CA HIS A 204 -7.93 -14.15 -11.50
C HIS A 204 -8.80 -13.34 -12.47
N LYS A 205 -10.10 -13.61 -12.58
CA LYS A 205 -10.97 -12.98 -13.58
C LYS A 205 -11.63 -11.67 -13.14
N GLN A 206 -11.63 -11.34 -11.86
CA GLN A 206 -12.43 -10.22 -11.32
C GLN A 206 -11.66 -8.91 -11.13
N VAL A 207 -10.43 -8.85 -11.60
CA VAL A 207 -9.58 -7.67 -11.47
C VAL A 207 -9.36 -7.02 -12.85
N LYS A 208 -10.45 -6.57 -13.44
CA LYS A 208 -10.42 -5.64 -14.56
C LYS A 208 -11.14 -4.35 -14.18
#